data_533a8855422596cddb5fa1875d294c69
#
_entry.id   533a8855422596cddb5fa1875d294c69
#
_cell.length_a   1.000
_cell.length_b   1.000
_cell.length_c   1.000
_cell.angle_alpha   90.00
_cell.angle_beta   90.00
_cell.angle_gamma   90.00
#
_symmetry.space_group_name_H-M   'P 1'
#
loop_
_entity.id
_entity.type
_entity.pdbx_description
1 polymer ?
#
loop_
_entity_poly.entity_id
_entity_poly.type
_entity_poly.pdbx_seq_one_letter_code
_entity_poly.pdbx_strand_id
1 'polypeptide(L)' 'MQRGLPTKPRSEWEHLISEWILNAQYREIMRRNICDGVTAEQLAERYGFSVNGMKGIIKRCTTILLEAGAE' A
#
# COMPACT_ATOMS: atom_id res chain seq x y z
N MET A 1 9.32 -7.97 6.07
CA MET A 1 8.80 -7.36 7.28
C MET A 1 8.40 -5.91 7.07
N GLN A 2 7.26 -5.53 7.59
CA GLN A 2 6.69 -4.21 7.41
C GLN A 2 7.21 -3.29 8.50
N ARG A 3 8.22 -2.52 8.21
CA ARG A 3 8.75 -1.63 9.22
C ARG A 3 7.92 -0.37 9.29
N GLY A 4 7.63 0.05 10.52
CA GLY A 4 6.90 1.27 10.76
C GLY A 4 5.40 1.17 10.57
N LEU A 5 4.89 -0.01 10.23
CA LEU A 5 3.45 -0.19 10.08
C LEU A 5 2.88 -0.84 11.32
N PRO A 6 1.75 -0.34 11.82
CA PRO A 6 1.09 -1.01 12.94
C PRO A 6 0.53 -2.35 12.52
N THR A 7 0.40 -3.24 13.49
CA THR A 7 -0.19 -4.55 13.24
C THR A 7 -1.70 -4.42 13.25
N LYS A 8 -2.33 -4.71 12.12
CA LYS A 8 -3.78 -4.65 11.99
C LYS A 8 -4.28 -5.87 11.24
N PRO A 9 -5.52 -6.30 11.50
CA PRO A 9 -6.11 -7.37 10.70
C PRO A 9 -6.22 -6.96 9.24
N ARG A 10 -6.21 -7.96 8.36
CA ARG A 10 -6.30 -7.70 6.92
C ARG A 10 -7.57 -6.92 6.58
N SER A 11 -8.69 -7.25 7.22
CA SER A 11 -9.94 -6.57 6.91
C SER A 11 -9.87 -5.09 7.24
N GLU A 12 -9.16 -4.74 8.29
CA GLU A 12 -9.02 -3.33 8.66
C GLU A 12 -8.15 -2.59 7.66
N TRP A 13 -7.05 -3.22 7.22
CA TRP A 13 -6.22 -2.62 6.18
C TRP A 13 -7.00 -2.43 4.88
N GLU A 14 -7.79 -3.44 4.49
CA GLU A 14 -8.57 -3.34 3.28
C GLU A 14 -9.60 -2.23 3.36
N HIS A 15 -10.20 -2.06 4.52
CA HIS A 15 -11.17 -0.98 4.73
C HIS A 15 -10.51 0.38 4.59
N LEU A 16 -9.35 0.58 5.22
CA LEU A 16 -8.63 1.84 5.12
C LEU A 16 -8.20 2.14 3.70
N ILE A 17 -7.69 1.13 3.01
CA ILE A 17 -7.28 1.30 1.63
C ILE A 17 -8.47 1.72 0.77
N SER A 18 -9.59 1.05 0.97
CA SER A 18 -10.79 1.31 0.20
C SER A 18 -11.31 2.73 0.45
N GLU A 19 -11.18 3.22 1.68
CA GLU A 19 -11.72 4.53 2.03
C GLU A 19 -10.80 5.69 1.66
N TRP A 20 -9.49 5.49 1.80
CA TRP A 20 -8.57 6.62 1.74
C TRP A 20 -7.73 6.67 0.48
N ILE A 21 -7.64 5.57 -0.27
CA ILE A 21 -6.91 5.55 -1.53
C ILE A 21 -7.92 5.61 -2.65
N LEU A 22 -7.98 6.75 -3.33
CA LEU A 22 -9.05 6.98 -4.32
C LEU A 22 -8.78 6.33 -5.67
N ASN A 23 -7.51 6.17 -6.02
CA ASN A 23 -7.14 5.59 -7.31
C ASN A 23 -7.27 4.06 -7.23
N ALA A 24 -8.06 3.48 -8.13
CA ALA A 24 -8.34 2.04 -8.09
C ALA A 24 -7.08 1.21 -8.25
N GLN A 25 -6.17 1.63 -9.13
CA GLN A 25 -4.93 0.90 -9.32
C GLN A 25 -4.06 0.97 -8.07
N TYR A 26 -4.01 2.12 -7.44
CA TYR A 26 -3.24 2.30 -6.21
C TYR A 26 -3.83 1.48 -5.08
N ARG A 27 -5.14 1.37 -5.01
CA ARG A 27 -5.78 0.51 -4.00
C ARG A 27 -5.31 -0.93 -4.16
N GLU A 28 -5.26 -1.41 -5.39
CA GLU A 28 -4.81 -2.77 -5.63
C GLU A 28 -3.34 -2.95 -5.28
N ILE A 29 -2.52 -1.97 -5.66
CA ILE A 29 -1.09 -2.01 -5.34
C ILE A 29 -0.89 -2.09 -3.83
N MET A 30 -1.58 -1.24 -3.08
CA MET A 30 -1.41 -1.20 -1.63
C MET A 30 -1.92 -2.47 -0.98
N ARG A 31 -3.03 -3.00 -1.46
CA ARG A 31 -3.54 -4.25 -0.91
C ARG A 31 -2.53 -5.37 -1.10
N ARG A 32 -1.96 -5.48 -2.28
CA ARG A 32 -0.96 -6.52 -2.53
C ARG A 32 0.30 -6.30 -1.69
N ASN A 33 0.71 -5.06 -1.53
CA ASN A 33 1.91 -4.75 -0.77
C ASN A 33 1.72 -5.02 0.72
N ILE A 34 0.66 -4.52 1.30
CA ILE A 34 0.47 -4.60 2.74
C ILE A 34 -0.10 -5.95 3.16
N CYS A 35 -1.14 -6.41 2.48
CA CYS A 35 -1.84 -7.61 2.90
C CYS A 35 -1.16 -8.88 2.42
N ASP A 36 -0.60 -8.84 1.21
CA ASP A 36 -0.02 -10.05 0.61
C ASP A 36 1.51 -10.06 0.64
N GLY A 37 2.15 -8.98 1.07
CA GLY A 37 3.59 -8.94 1.19
C GLY A 37 4.33 -8.88 -0.13
N VAL A 38 3.69 -8.41 -1.20
CA VAL A 38 4.33 -8.29 -2.51
C VAL A 38 5.27 -7.09 -2.49
N THR A 39 6.50 -7.27 -2.95
CA THR A 39 7.51 -6.21 -2.88
C THR A 39 7.29 -5.15 -3.95
N ALA A 40 7.92 -3.99 -3.74
CA ALA A 40 7.85 -2.90 -4.71
C ALA A 40 8.41 -3.33 -6.06
N GLU A 41 9.48 -4.12 -6.05
CA GLU A 41 10.07 -4.59 -7.30
C GLU A 41 9.11 -5.47 -8.08
N GLN A 42 8.42 -6.37 -7.38
CA GLN A 42 7.46 -7.24 -8.02
C GLN A 42 6.27 -6.46 -8.55
N LEU A 43 5.81 -5.48 -7.79
CA LEU A 43 4.69 -4.65 -8.23
C LEU A 43 5.08 -3.79 -9.42
N ALA A 44 6.29 -3.24 -9.41
CA ALA A 44 6.75 -2.43 -10.53
C ALA A 44 6.74 -3.22 -11.82
N GLU A 45 7.21 -4.45 -11.76
CA GLU A 45 7.24 -5.32 -12.94
C GLU A 45 5.83 -5.64 -13.40
N ARG A 46 4.95 -5.95 -12.46
CA ARG A 46 3.59 -6.35 -12.79
C ARG A 46 2.81 -5.21 -13.45
N TYR A 47 2.99 -4.00 -12.98
CA TYR A 47 2.21 -2.86 -13.47
C TYR A 47 2.95 -2.00 -14.49
N GLY A 48 4.18 -2.36 -14.83
CA GLY A 48 4.92 -1.62 -15.85
C GLY A 48 5.48 -0.29 -15.36
N PHE A 49 5.78 -0.20 -14.07
CA PHE A 49 6.36 1.01 -13.47
C PHE A 49 7.85 0.78 -13.24
N SER A 50 8.60 1.88 -13.13
CA SER A 50 9.96 1.76 -12.64
C SER A 50 9.91 1.43 -11.16
N VAL A 51 11.00 0.83 -10.65
CA VAL A 51 11.06 0.47 -9.24
C VAL A 51 10.98 1.72 -8.37
N ASN A 52 11.69 2.79 -8.76
CA ASN A 52 11.63 4.03 -8.00
C ASN A 52 10.25 4.66 -8.02
N GLY A 53 9.58 4.60 -9.17
CA GLY A 53 8.22 5.10 -9.27
C GLY A 53 7.27 4.33 -8.37
N MET A 54 7.40 3.02 -8.37
CA MET A 54 6.54 2.19 -7.52
C MET A 54 6.81 2.45 -6.05
N LYS A 55 8.07 2.59 -5.66
CA LYS A 55 8.39 2.89 -4.26
C LYS A 55 7.80 4.23 -3.84
N GLY A 56 7.80 5.21 -4.74
CA GLY A 56 7.18 6.50 -4.44
C GLY A 56 5.69 6.41 -4.22
N ILE A 57 5.02 5.61 -5.05
CA ILE A 57 3.58 5.40 -4.89
C ILE A 57 3.29 4.74 -3.55
N ILE A 58 4.03 3.68 -3.23
CA ILE A 58 3.82 2.96 -1.99
C ILE A 58 4.08 3.86 -0.79
N LYS A 59 5.14 4.66 -0.86
CA LYS A 59 5.48 5.56 0.25
C LYS A 59 4.36 6.57 0.50
N ARG A 60 3.87 7.19 -0.56
CA ARG A 60 2.80 8.19 -0.42
C ARG A 60 1.52 7.57 0.11
N CYS A 61 1.15 6.42 -0.43
CA CYS A 61 -0.06 5.76 0.01
C CYS A 61 0.07 5.27 1.45
N THR A 62 1.25 4.77 1.82
CA THR A 62 1.48 4.34 3.19
C THR A 62 1.31 5.51 4.16
N THR A 63 1.83 6.68 3.79
CA THR A 63 1.67 7.86 4.64
C THR A 63 0.20 8.20 4.82
N ILE A 64 -0.59 8.16 3.74
CA ILE A 64 -2.02 8.43 3.83
C ILE A 64 -2.68 7.45 4.79
N LEU A 65 -2.35 6.18 4.67
CA LEU A 65 -3.00 5.15 5.49
C LEU A 65 -2.59 5.26 6.95
N LEU A 66 -1.33 5.60 7.21
CA LEU A 66 -0.88 5.77 8.59
C LEU A 66 -1.56 6.95 9.25
N GLU A 67 -1.72 8.04 8.50
CA GLU A 67 -2.40 9.20 9.06
C GLU A 67 -3.89 8.92 9.27
N ALA A 68 -4.50 8.20 8.35
CA ALA A 68 -5.91 7.86 8.48
C ALA A 68 -6.17 6.93 9.65
N GLY A 69 -5.25 6.01 9.90
CA GLY A 69 -5.40 5.05 10.98
C GLY A 69 -4.76 5.44 12.28
N ALA A 70 -4.21 6.65 12.36
CA ALA A 70 -3.52 7.10 13.56
C ALA A 70 -4.54 7.65 14.54
N GLU A 71 -4.90 6.90 15.47
CA GLU A 71 -5.90 7.34 16.43
C GLU A 71 -5.38 7.20 17.82
#